data_cb2cf5f9301639f0306eeca2c8b86414
#
_entry.id   cb2cf5f9301639f0306eeca2c8b86414
#
_cell.length_a   1.000
_cell.length_b   1.000
_cell.length_c   1.000
_cell.angle_alpha   90.00
_cell.angle_beta   90.00
_cell.angle_gamma   90.00
#
_symmetry.space_group_name_H-M   'P 1'
#
loop_
_entity.id
_entity.type
_entity.pdbx_description
1 polymer ?
#
loop_
_entity_poly.entity_id
_entity_poly.type
_entity_poly.pdbx_seq_one_letter_code
_entity_poly.pdbx_strand_id
1 'polypeptide(L)' 'MSRYINGKYHVNFSSWITDLRIAEAKEYMRLHPNVKQEEVAFHSGFSSSSYFSKVFSRMEGMTPAAWRREILSV' A
#
# COMPACT_ATOMS: atom_id res chain seq x y z
N MET A 1 6.69 10.77 17.60
CA MET A 1 6.42 11.09 17.38
C MET A 1 6.38 11.53 17.44
N SER A 2 6.22 11.80 17.40
CA SER A 2 5.89 12.21 17.33
C SER A 2 5.59 12.73 17.27
N ARG A 3 5.48 12.97 17.25
CA ARG A 3 5.00 13.38 17.13
C ARG A 3 4.23 13.46 16.94
N TYR A 4 3.71 13.28 16.71
CA TYR A 4 2.74 13.24 16.38
C TYR A 4 1.94 13.31 16.80
N ILE A 5 1.64 13.29 17.22
CA ILE A 5 0.78 13.53 17.37
C ILE A 5 0.17 14.17 17.93
N ASN A 6 -0.07 14.60 18.27
CA ASN A 6 -0.70 15.29 18.67
C ASN A 6 -1.52 15.76 18.24
N GLY A 7 -1.85 15.78 18.68
CA GLY A 7 -2.94 16.12 18.25
C GLY A 7 -3.10 17.07 17.32
N LYS A 8 -2.46 17.75 17.18
CA LYS A 8 -2.63 18.56 16.40
C LYS A 8 -2.55 18.14 15.23
N TYR A 9 -2.14 17.33 15.03
CA TYR A 9 -2.27 16.98 13.89
C TYR A 9 -3.00 15.85 13.99
N HIS A 10 -3.78 15.79 13.36
CA HIS A 10 -4.62 14.86 13.32
C HIS A 10 -4.23 13.90 12.40
N VAL A 11 -3.63 12.95 12.83
CA VAL A 11 -3.49 11.88 12.01
C VAL A 11 -4.75 11.18 12.03
N ASN A 12 -5.31 11.12 10.96
CA ASN A 12 -6.50 10.45 10.74
C ASN A 12 -6.22 8.97 10.90
N PHE A 13 -6.99 8.31 11.69
CA PHE A 13 -6.86 6.88 11.94
C PHE A 13 -6.91 6.09 10.63
N SER A 14 -7.81 6.47 9.73
CA SER A 14 -7.94 5.80 8.44
C SER A 14 -6.67 5.90 7.63
N SER A 15 -6.03 7.04 7.69
CA SER A 15 -4.79 7.26 6.97
C SER A 15 -3.69 6.35 7.48
N TRP A 16 -3.63 6.21 8.79
CA TRP A 16 -2.63 5.37 9.41
C TRP A 16 -2.82 3.91 9.03
N ILE A 17 -4.06 3.46 9.04
CA ILE A 17 -4.39 2.09 8.64
C ILE A 17 -4.04 1.87 7.18
N THR A 18 -4.32 2.86 6.35
CA THR A 18 -4.00 2.75 4.92
C THR A 18 -2.51 2.63 4.70
N ASP A 19 -1.72 3.39 5.45
CA ASP A 19 -0.27 3.28 5.35
C ASP A 19 0.21 1.88 5.68
N LEU A 20 -0.36 1.30 6.72
CA LEU A 20 0.01 -0.06 7.12
C LEU A 20 -0.38 -1.06 6.04
N ARG A 21 -1.54 -0.88 5.44
CA ARG A 21 -2.00 -1.79 4.40
C ARG A 21 -1.12 -1.72 3.17
N ILE A 22 -0.68 -0.52 2.81
CA ILE A 22 0.20 -0.36 1.66
C ILE A 22 1.57 -0.99 1.95
N ALA A 23 2.07 -0.82 3.15
CA ALA A 23 3.34 -1.43 3.53
C ALA A 23 3.23 -2.96 3.47
N GLU A 24 2.11 -3.48 3.93
CA GLU A 24 1.87 -4.92 3.88
C GLU A 24 1.82 -5.40 2.44
N ALA A 25 1.16 -4.64 1.57
CA ALA A 25 1.04 -5.01 0.17
C ALA A 25 2.41 -5.03 -0.49
N LYS A 26 3.25 -4.05 -0.20
CA LYS A 26 4.58 -4.00 -0.78
C LYS A 26 5.41 -5.21 -0.35
N GLU A 27 5.34 -5.57 0.91
CA GLU A 27 6.08 -6.71 1.40
C GLU A 27 5.58 -8.00 0.76
N TYR A 28 4.26 -8.13 0.66
CA TYR A 28 3.67 -9.32 0.07
C TYR A 28 4.08 -9.47 -1.40
N MET A 29 4.10 -8.37 -2.12
CA MET A 29 4.51 -8.40 -3.52
C MET A 29 5.98 -8.76 -3.66
N ARG A 30 6.82 -8.31 -2.75
CA ARG A 30 8.24 -8.66 -2.80
C ARG A 30 8.45 -10.14 -2.55
N LEU A 31 7.69 -10.70 -1.63
CA LEU A 31 7.83 -12.12 -1.28
C LEU A 31 7.20 -13.03 -2.33
N HIS A 32 6.20 -12.51 -3.05
CA HIS A 32 5.48 -13.32 -4.02
C HIS A 32 5.42 -12.57 -5.35
N PRO A 33 6.52 -12.57 -6.09
CA PRO A 33 6.62 -11.73 -7.29
C PRO A 33 5.60 -12.06 -8.39
N ASN A 34 5.05 -13.26 -8.37
CA ASN A 34 4.08 -13.65 -9.39
C ASN A 34 2.63 -13.58 -8.91
N VAL A 35 2.39 -13.02 -7.75
CA VAL A 35 1.05 -12.96 -7.20
C VAL A 35 0.22 -11.96 -7.97
N LYS A 36 -1.06 -12.26 -8.10
CA LYS A 36 -1.97 -11.36 -8.78
C LYS A 36 -2.30 -10.17 -7.91
N GLN A 37 -2.55 -9.03 -8.57
CA GLN A 37 -2.87 -7.81 -7.84
C GLN A 37 -4.11 -7.98 -6.95
N GLU A 38 -5.09 -8.76 -7.43
CA GLU A 38 -6.29 -9.00 -6.63
C GLU A 38 -5.95 -9.67 -5.32
N GLU A 39 -5.03 -10.62 -5.35
CA GLU A 39 -4.63 -11.32 -4.15
C GLU A 39 -3.88 -10.39 -3.22
N VAL A 40 -3.04 -9.55 -3.77
CA VAL A 40 -2.32 -8.57 -2.95
C VAL A 40 -3.31 -7.66 -2.24
N ALA A 41 -4.32 -7.19 -2.97
CA ALA A 41 -5.32 -6.30 -2.40
C ALA A 41 -6.06 -6.95 -1.25
N PHE A 42 -6.52 -8.18 -1.45
CA PHE A 42 -7.24 -8.89 -0.41
C PHE A 42 -6.35 -9.18 0.78
N HIS A 43 -5.13 -9.62 0.53
CA HIS A 43 -4.21 -9.94 1.61
C HIS A 43 -3.93 -8.70 2.45
N SER A 44 -3.91 -7.54 1.82
CA SER A 44 -3.59 -6.30 2.51
C SER A 44 -4.80 -5.62 3.12
N GLY A 45 -5.97 -6.22 3.02
CA GLY A 45 -7.15 -5.68 3.66
C GLY A 45 -7.98 -4.73 2.82
N PHE A 46 -7.73 -4.68 1.52
CA PHE A 46 -8.52 -3.84 0.63
C PHE A 46 -9.71 -4.62 0.10
N SER A 47 -10.81 -3.92 -0.13
CA SER A 47 -12.02 -4.57 -0.58
C SER A 47 -12.02 -4.88 -2.07
N SER A 48 -11.20 -4.21 -2.84
CA SER A 48 -11.12 -4.47 -4.28
C SER A 48 -9.75 -4.07 -4.79
N SER A 49 -9.34 -4.70 -5.88
CA SER A 49 -8.05 -4.37 -6.47
C SER A 49 -8.06 -2.99 -7.11
N SER A 50 -9.23 -2.54 -7.59
CA SER A 50 -9.35 -1.20 -8.15
C SER A 50 -9.07 -0.13 -7.10
N TYR A 51 -9.68 -0.30 -5.94
CA TYR A 51 -9.47 0.64 -4.86
C TYR A 51 -8.01 0.58 -4.38
N PHE A 52 -7.48 -0.62 -4.25
CA PHE A 52 -6.10 -0.81 -3.87
C PHE A 52 -5.16 -0.07 -4.83
N SER A 53 -5.39 -0.25 -6.12
CA SER A 53 -4.55 0.39 -7.13
C SER A 53 -4.60 1.91 -7.02
N LYS A 54 -5.79 2.44 -6.79
CA LYS A 54 -5.97 3.88 -6.67
C LYS A 54 -5.21 4.43 -5.45
N VAL A 55 -5.38 3.78 -4.33
CA VAL A 55 -4.72 4.21 -3.10
C VAL A 55 -3.21 4.07 -3.23
N PHE A 56 -2.76 2.95 -3.77
CA PHE A 56 -1.34 2.71 -3.95
C PHE A 56 -0.71 3.79 -4.83
N SER A 57 -1.38 4.11 -5.95
CA SER A 57 -0.86 5.12 -6.86
C SER A 57 -0.76 6.48 -6.19
N ARG A 58 -1.74 6.79 -5.36
CA ARG A 58 -1.72 8.07 -4.68
C ARG A 58 -0.57 8.16 -3.68
N MET A 59 -0.32 7.07 -2.97
CA MET A 59 0.68 7.09 -1.93
C MET A 59 2.10 6.88 -2.44
N GLU A 60 2.25 6.06 -3.47
CA GLU A 60 3.59 5.73 -3.97
C GLU A 60 3.98 6.52 -5.20
N GLY A 61 3.04 7.18 -5.84
CA GLY A 61 3.32 7.92 -7.06
C GLY A 61 3.38 7.06 -8.30
N MET A 62 3.04 5.80 -8.20
CA MET A 62 3.01 4.91 -9.35
C MET A 62 2.09 3.75 -9.05
N THR A 63 1.61 3.08 -10.09
CA THR A 63 0.71 1.96 -9.92
C THR A 63 1.44 0.77 -9.30
N PRO A 64 0.69 -0.15 -8.68
CA PRO A 64 1.32 -1.35 -8.13
C PRO A 64 2.09 -2.15 -9.18
N ALA A 65 1.57 -2.19 -10.40
CA ALA A 65 2.24 -2.92 -11.47
C ALA A 65 3.57 -2.26 -11.82
N ALA A 66 3.57 -0.93 -11.91
CA ALA A 66 4.79 -0.20 -12.20
C ALA A 66 5.81 -0.34 -11.07
N TRP A 67 5.33 -0.25 -9.85
CA TRP A 67 6.19 -0.39 -8.69
C TRP A 67 6.84 -1.77 -8.65
N ARG A 68 6.03 -2.79 -8.90
CA ARG A 68 6.53 -4.15 -8.89
C ARG A 68 7.58 -4.35 -9.98
N ARG A 69 7.33 -3.78 -11.15
CA ARG A 69 8.29 -3.89 -12.25
C ARG A 69 9.61 -3.23 -11.88
N GLU A 70 9.53 -2.11 -11.19
CA GLU A 70 10.73 -1.38 -10.78
C GLU A 70 11.59 -2.19 -9.84
N ILE A 71 11.00 -2.75 -8.82
CA ILE A 71 11.79 -3.47 -7.82
C ILE A 71 12.22 -4.83 -8.30
N LEU A 72 11.50 -5.43 -9.24
CA LEU A 72 11.87 -6.76 -9.71
C LEU A 72 12.83 -6.73 -10.89
N SER A 73 13.04 -5.57 -11.48
CA SER A 73 13.94 -5.48 -12.60
C SER A 73 15.37 -5.19 -12.18
N VAL A 74 15.59 -5.09 -10.90
CA VAL A 74 16.94 -4.80 -10.40
C VAL A 74 17.81 -6.02 -10.33
#